data_a324b8af249d873d1aa0963c05a8b9ed
#
_entry.id   a324b8af249d873d1aa0963c05a8b9ed
#
_cell.length_a   1.000
_cell.length_b   1.000
_cell.length_c   1.000
_cell.angle_alpha   90.00
_cell.angle_beta   90.00
_cell.angle_gamma   90.00
#
_symmetry.space_group_name_H-M   'P 1'
#
loop_
_entity.id
_entity.type
_entity.pdbx_description
1 polymer ?
#
loop_
_entity_poly.entity_id
_entity_poly.type
_entity_poly.pdbx_seq_one_letter_code
_entity_poly.pdbx_strand_id
1 'polypeptide(L)'
;MPRKGPAPKRPIDMDPVYGSQLVSQLVSKVLMDGKKQVAQRIVYTALEGCRDKTGTDPVVTLKRAMDNVKPAIEVKSRRVGGATYQVPIEVKGTRGTTLALRWLVGYAQARREKTMHERLMNEILDASNGLGAAVKRREDTHKMADANKAFAHYRW
;
A
#
# COMPACT_ATOMS: atom_id res chain seq x y z
N MET A 1 2.93 -6.16 -26.58
CA MET A 1 3.45 -7.10 -25.58
C MET A 1 4.86 -7.51 -25.98
N PRO A 2 5.85 -7.56 -25.06
CA PRO A 2 7.19 -8.00 -25.44
C PRO A 2 7.19 -9.49 -25.78
N ARG A 3 7.76 -9.84 -26.93
CA ARG A 3 7.79 -11.22 -27.40
C ARG A 3 8.81 -12.12 -26.68
N LYS A 4 9.87 -11.53 -26.10
CA LYS A 4 11.02 -12.23 -25.51
C LYS A 4 11.04 -12.27 -23.97
N GLY A 5 9.94 -11.94 -23.31
CA GLY A 5 9.85 -11.97 -21.86
C GLY A 5 9.24 -10.67 -21.28
N PRO A 6 9.08 -10.59 -19.94
CA PRO A 6 8.55 -9.40 -19.28
C PRO A 6 9.53 -8.22 -19.43
N ALA A 7 8.98 -7.01 -19.50
CA ALA A 7 9.80 -5.79 -19.55
C ALA A 7 10.68 -5.67 -18.28
N PRO A 8 11.93 -5.19 -18.42
CA PRO A 8 12.82 -4.98 -17.29
C PRO A 8 12.22 -3.95 -16.33
N LYS A 9 12.26 -4.24 -15.04
CA LYS A 9 11.81 -3.29 -14.02
C LYS A 9 12.87 -2.22 -13.83
N ARG A 10 12.46 -0.96 -13.88
CA ARG A 10 13.35 0.17 -13.57
C ARG A 10 13.71 0.13 -12.08
N PRO A 11 14.99 0.40 -11.72
CA PRO A 11 15.37 0.58 -10.32
C PRO A 11 14.63 1.79 -9.75
N ILE A 12 14.35 1.74 -8.45
CA ILE A 12 13.72 2.84 -7.72
C ILE A 12 14.85 3.55 -6.97
N ASP A 13 15.05 4.83 -7.29
CA ASP A 13 16.04 5.66 -6.62
C ASP A 13 15.60 5.92 -5.16
N MET A 14 16.58 6.09 -4.29
CA MET A 14 16.33 6.50 -2.91
C MET A 14 15.86 7.96 -2.88
N ASP A 15 14.98 8.27 -1.92
CA ASP A 15 14.54 9.63 -1.71
C ASP A 15 15.71 10.51 -1.21
N PRO A 16 15.91 11.71 -1.78
CA PRO A 16 17.07 12.53 -1.42
C PRO A 16 17.04 13.07 0.02
N VAL A 17 15.84 13.22 0.61
CA VAL A 17 15.68 13.77 1.98
C VAL A 17 15.75 12.67 3.03
N TYR A 18 15.02 11.58 2.83
CA TYR A 18 14.89 10.49 3.80
C TYR A 18 15.76 9.26 3.49
N GLY A 19 16.48 9.23 2.36
CA GLY A 19 17.32 8.09 1.97
C GLY A 19 16.57 6.76 1.86
N SER A 20 15.25 6.80 1.62
CA SER A 20 14.38 5.64 1.67
C SER A 20 13.66 5.37 0.34
N GLN A 21 13.80 4.15 -0.20
CA GLN A 21 13.04 3.72 -1.37
C GLN A 21 11.53 3.70 -1.13
N LEU A 22 11.11 3.42 0.12
CA LEU A 22 9.69 3.39 0.48
C LEU A 22 9.05 4.78 0.34
N VAL A 23 9.77 5.83 0.73
CA VAL A 23 9.32 7.22 0.55
C VAL A 23 9.21 7.57 -0.93
N SER A 24 10.19 7.21 -1.76
CA SER A 24 10.12 7.40 -3.23
C SER A 24 8.92 6.67 -3.85
N GLN A 25 8.63 5.46 -3.39
CA GLN A 25 7.46 4.71 -3.84
C GLN A 25 6.14 5.38 -3.41
N LEU A 26 6.09 5.91 -2.18
CA LEU A 26 4.93 6.65 -1.67
C LEU A 26 4.70 7.93 -2.50
N VAL A 27 5.75 8.72 -2.77
CA VAL A 27 5.69 9.90 -3.64
C VAL A 27 5.14 9.52 -5.02
N SER A 28 5.69 8.45 -5.62
CA SER A 28 5.22 7.97 -6.93
C SER A 28 3.76 7.50 -6.91
N LYS A 29 3.25 7.08 -5.75
CA LYS A 29 1.86 6.66 -5.60
C LYS A 29 0.90 7.83 -5.36
N VAL A 30 1.35 8.88 -4.71
CA VAL A 30 0.60 10.14 -4.52
C VAL A 30 0.59 10.98 -5.79
N LEU A 31 1.59 10.81 -6.65
CA LEU A 31 1.76 11.57 -7.89
C LEU A 31 0.52 11.48 -8.78
N MET A 32 0.04 12.65 -9.23
CA MET A 32 -1.01 12.84 -10.24
C MET A 32 -0.52 13.82 -11.31
N ASP A 33 -0.90 13.60 -12.55
CA ASP A 33 -0.63 14.48 -13.71
C ASP A 33 0.87 14.81 -13.92
N GLY A 34 1.78 13.97 -13.44
CA GLY A 34 3.22 14.23 -13.53
C GLY A 34 3.76 15.31 -12.59
N LYS A 35 2.95 15.88 -11.69
CA LYS A 35 3.34 16.95 -10.76
C LYS A 35 4.15 16.45 -9.58
N LYS A 36 5.37 15.94 -9.84
CA LYS A 36 6.22 15.27 -8.84
C LYS A 36 6.56 16.15 -7.63
N GLN A 37 6.87 17.43 -7.86
CA GLN A 37 7.22 18.37 -6.78
C GLN A 37 6.06 18.57 -5.78
N VAL A 38 4.83 18.64 -6.29
CA VAL A 38 3.64 18.74 -5.43
C VAL A 38 3.45 17.47 -4.60
N ALA A 39 3.62 16.29 -5.23
CA ALA A 39 3.54 15.02 -4.52
C ALA A 39 4.62 14.89 -3.44
N GLN A 40 5.87 15.30 -3.72
CA GLN A 40 6.96 15.34 -2.74
C GLN A 40 6.61 16.24 -1.56
N ARG A 41 6.15 17.47 -1.81
CA ARG A 41 5.73 18.40 -0.75
C ARG A 41 4.66 17.79 0.15
N ILE A 42 3.62 17.18 -0.43
CA ILE A 42 2.54 16.53 0.32
C ILE A 42 3.11 15.42 1.22
N VAL A 43 3.96 14.55 0.69
CA VAL A 43 4.53 13.44 1.44
C VAL A 43 5.47 13.92 2.54
N TYR A 44 6.33 14.88 2.25
CA TYR A 44 7.28 15.42 3.25
C TYR A 44 6.55 16.11 4.39
N THR A 45 5.61 17.00 4.09
CA THR A 45 4.77 17.65 5.12
C THR A 45 3.99 16.63 5.96
N ALA A 46 3.47 15.57 5.33
CA ALA A 46 2.78 14.51 6.06
C ALA A 46 3.73 13.73 7.00
N LEU A 47 4.94 13.42 6.56
CA LEU A 47 5.94 12.73 7.36
C LEU A 47 6.48 13.60 8.50
N GLU A 48 6.70 14.89 8.26
CA GLU A 48 7.05 15.87 9.31
C GLU A 48 5.94 15.93 10.38
N GLY A 49 4.69 16.03 9.98
CA GLY A 49 3.56 16.00 10.90
C GLY A 49 3.45 14.68 11.69
N CYS A 50 3.84 13.54 11.10
CA CYS A 50 3.95 12.28 11.85
C CYS A 50 5.04 12.36 12.92
N ARG A 51 6.22 12.94 12.59
CA ARG A 51 7.30 13.16 13.54
C ARG A 51 6.88 14.04 14.71
N ASP A 52 6.20 15.15 14.43
CA ASP A 52 5.73 16.10 15.44
C ASP A 52 4.76 15.46 16.43
N LYS A 53 3.89 14.57 15.94
CA LYS A 53 2.88 13.88 16.77
C LYS A 53 3.45 12.67 17.54
N THR A 54 4.40 11.95 16.97
CA THR A 54 4.92 10.69 17.56
C THR A 54 6.25 10.85 18.27
N GLY A 55 7.01 11.91 17.96
CA GLY A 55 8.39 12.09 18.43
C GLY A 55 9.39 11.07 17.87
N THR A 56 8.97 10.19 16.94
CA THR A 56 9.80 9.14 16.36
C THR A 56 10.19 9.44 14.91
N ASP A 57 11.21 8.75 14.40
CA ASP A 57 11.60 8.87 13.00
C ASP A 57 10.41 8.57 12.08
N PRO A 58 10.02 9.50 11.18
CA PRO A 58 8.90 9.33 10.28
C PRO A 58 9.04 8.11 9.34
N VAL A 59 10.26 7.72 8.98
CA VAL A 59 10.50 6.52 8.15
C VAL A 59 10.16 5.24 8.92
N VAL A 60 10.47 5.20 10.22
CA VAL A 60 10.12 4.07 11.10
C VAL A 60 8.61 3.97 11.26
N THR A 61 7.93 5.10 11.50
CA THR A 61 6.47 5.17 11.59
C THR A 61 5.81 4.69 10.29
N LEU A 62 6.34 5.13 9.14
CA LEU A 62 5.84 4.69 7.84
C LEU A 62 6.07 3.19 7.62
N LYS A 63 7.24 2.64 7.96
CA LYS A 63 7.51 1.20 7.86
C LYS A 63 6.52 0.39 8.70
N ARG A 64 6.31 0.80 9.96
CA ARG A 64 5.33 0.16 10.87
C ARG A 64 3.92 0.20 10.30
N ALA A 65 3.48 1.34 9.77
CA ALA A 65 2.19 1.48 9.09
C ALA A 65 2.09 0.52 7.88
N MET A 66 3.14 0.44 7.07
CA MET A 66 3.19 -0.45 5.92
C MET A 66 3.11 -1.92 6.31
N ASP A 67 3.81 -2.34 7.36
CA ASP A 67 3.79 -3.73 7.84
C ASP A 67 2.39 -4.10 8.36
N ASN A 68 1.70 -3.16 9.02
CA ASN A 68 0.33 -3.34 9.47
C ASN A 68 -0.70 -3.40 8.32
N VAL A 69 -0.44 -2.77 7.19
CA VAL A 69 -1.36 -2.73 6.03
C VAL A 69 -1.07 -3.82 5.01
N LYS A 70 0.17 -4.34 4.97
CA LYS A 70 0.62 -5.30 3.97
C LYS A 70 -0.14 -6.63 4.11
N PRO A 71 -0.85 -7.09 3.06
CA PRO A 71 -1.55 -8.36 3.09
C PRO A 71 -0.58 -9.53 2.87
N ALA A 72 -0.81 -10.63 3.60
CA ALA A 72 -0.11 -11.90 3.38
C ALA A 72 -0.80 -12.74 2.30
N ILE A 73 -2.13 -12.62 2.19
CA ILE A 73 -2.97 -13.41 1.28
C ILE A 73 -3.88 -12.47 0.50
N GLU A 74 -4.10 -12.75 -0.77
CA GLU A 74 -5.11 -12.11 -1.61
C GLU A 74 -6.01 -13.16 -2.27
N VAL A 75 -7.17 -12.74 -2.75
CA VAL A 75 -8.11 -13.62 -3.46
C VAL A 75 -8.06 -13.28 -4.95
N LYS A 76 -7.90 -14.29 -5.80
CA LYS A 76 -7.98 -14.17 -7.25
C LYS A 76 -9.09 -15.03 -7.81
N SER A 77 -9.85 -14.48 -8.74
CA SER A 77 -10.86 -15.24 -9.45
C SER A 77 -10.21 -16.19 -10.46
N ARG A 78 -10.66 -17.44 -10.47
CA ARG A 78 -10.30 -18.47 -11.46
C ARG A 78 -11.55 -19.13 -12.01
N ARG A 79 -11.59 -19.27 -13.31
CA ARG A 79 -12.70 -19.97 -13.99
C ARG A 79 -12.34 -21.45 -14.19
N VAL A 80 -13.16 -22.34 -13.65
CA VAL A 80 -13.01 -23.80 -13.77
C VAL A 80 -14.35 -24.38 -14.17
N GLY A 81 -14.41 -25.11 -15.29
CA GLY A 81 -15.64 -25.78 -15.76
C GLY A 81 -16.84 -24.84 -15.95
N GLY A 82 -16.61 -23.55 -16.32
CA GLY A 82 -17.67 -22.55 -16.47
C GLY A 82 -18.05 -21.78 -15.20
N ALA A 83 -17.70 -22.25 -14.02
CA ALA A 83 -17.90 -21.54 -12.75
C ALA A 83 -16.67 -20.70 -12.39
N THR A 84 -16.89 -19.54 -11.75
CA THR A 84 -15.82 -18.66 -11.28
C THR A 84 -15.64 -18.84 -9.79
N TYR A 85 -14.46 -19.29 -9.38
CA TYR A 85 -14.07 -19.49 -7.98
C TYR A 85 -13.12 -18.39 -7.52
N GLN A 86 -13.25 -17.99 -6.27
CA GLN A 86 -12.33 -17.06 -5.60
C GLN A 86 -11.25 -17.86 -4.90
N VAL A 87 -10.04 -17.88 -5.47
CA VAL A 87 -8.94 -18.72 -4.98
C VAL A 87 -7.99 -17.89 -4.13
N PRO A 88 -7.73 -18.25 -2.85
CA PRO A 88 -6.75 -17.58 -2.02
C PRO A 88 -5.32 -17.89 -2.46
N ILE A 89 -4.50 -16.87 -2.60
CA ILE A 89 -3.10 -16.97 -3.05
C ILE A 89 -2.21 -16.13 -2.15
N GLU A 90 -1.04 -16.64 -1.80
CA GLU A 90 -0.02 -15.88 -1.09
C GLU A 90 0.49 -14.70 -1.91
N VAL A 91 0.67 -13.57 -1.24
CA VAL A 91 1.11 -12.32 -1.87
C VAL A 91 2.63 -12.22 -1.84
N LYS A 92 3.27 -12.13 -3.01
CA LYS A 92 4.71 -11.88 -3.12
C LYS A 92 5.07 -10.53 -2.46
N GLY A 93 6.20 -10.43 -1.79
CA GLY A 93 6.60 -9.25 -1.02
C GLY A 93 6.53 -7.92 -1.78
N THR A 94 6.98 -7.87 -3.04
CA THR A 94 6.89 -6.68 -3.90
C THR A 94 5.45 -6.27 -4.21
N ARG A 95 4.57 -7.25 -4.40
CA ARG A 95 3.14 -7.00 -4.62
C ARG A 95 2.46 -6.53 -3.33
N GLY A 96 2.80 -7.15 -2.19
CA GLY A 96 2.29 -6.73 -0.88
C GLY A 96 2.60 -5.28 -0.59
N THR A 97 3.83 -4.83 -0.82
CA THR A 97 4.22 -3.42 -0.70
C THR A 97 3.41 -2.51 -1.63
N THR A 98 3.22 -2.91 -2.88
CA THR A 98 2.44 -2.14 -3.86
C THR A 98 0.96 -2.03 -3.45
N LEU A 99 0.36 -3.10 -2.93
CA LEU A 99 -1.01 -3.10 -2.44
C LEU A 99 -1.17 -2.22 -1.21
N ALA A 100 -0.25 -2.33 -0.24
CA ALA A 100 -0.26 -1.52 0.97
C ALA A 100 -0.17 -0.02 0.65
N LEU A 101 0.75 0.41 -0.22
CA LEU A 101 0.85 1.80 -0.67
C LEU A 101 -0.42 2.28 -1.38
N ARG A 102 -1.01 1.43 -2.23
CA ARG A 102 -2.25 1.75 -2.94
C ARG A 102 -3.41 1.96 -1.96
N TRP A 103 -3.54 1.08 -0.98
CA TRP A 103 -4.60 1.20 0.01
C TRP A 103 -4.39 2.41 0.91
N LEU A 104 -3.18 2.61 1.42
CA LEU A 104 -2.85 3.75 2.27
C LEU A 104 -3.20 5.08 1.58
N VAL A 105 -2.74 5.29 0.34
CA VAL A 105 -3.03 6.53 -0.41
C VAL A 105 -4.51 6.62 -0.78
N GLY A 106 -5.14 5.53 -1.23
CA GLY A 106 -6.54 5.54 -1.62
C GLY A 106 -7.49 5.85 -0.46
N TYR A 107 -7.24 5.28 0.72
CA TYR A 107 -8.03 5.59 1.90
C TYR A 107 -7.71 6.96 2.49
N ALA A 108 -6.46 7.43 2.41
CA ALA A 108 -6.13 8.81 2.73
C ALA A 108 -6.94 9.80 1.87
N GLN A 109 -7.07 9.57 0.56
CA GLN A 109 -7.89 10.40 -0.33
C GLN A 109 -9.37 10.44 0.07
N ALA A 110 -9.89 9.34 0.61
CA ALA A 110 -11.29 9.24 1.04
C ALA A 110 -11.58 9.88 2.42
N ARG A 111 -10.56 10.33 3.15
CA ARG A 111 -10.72 11.00 4.47
C ARG A 111 -11.34 12.39 4.31
N ARG A 112 -11.90 12.91 5.41
CA ARG A 112 -12.66 14.15 5.44
C ARG A 112 -11.82 15.41 5.71
N GLU A 113 -10.56 15.26 6.09
CA GLU A 113 -9.66 16.41 6.36
C GLU A 113 -9.51 17.29 5.12
N LYS A 114 -9.21 18.55 5.32
CA LYS A 114 -9.20 19.57 4.24
C LYS A 114 -8.07 19.31 3.23
N THR A 115 -6.86 19.02 3.72
CA THR A 115 -5.66 18.94 2.88
C THR A 115 -5.17 17.50 2.72
N MET A 116 -4.55 17.19 1.59
CA MET A 116 -4.06 15.82 1.32
C MET A 116 -2.92 15.41 2.27
N HIS A 117 -2.06 16.34 2.70
CA HIS A 117 -1.00 16.03 3.64
C HIS A 117 -1.55 15.65 5.02
N GLU A 118 -2.60 16.34 5.51
CA GLU A 118 -3.27 15.97 6.77
C GLU A 118 -3.94 14.60 6.68
N ARG A 119 -4.63 14.32 5.56
CA ARG A 119 -5.26 13.02 5.29
C ARG A 119 -4.24 11.89 5.32
N LEU A 120 -3.12 12.09 4.61
CA LEU A 120 -2.05 11.10 4.52
C LEU A 120 -1.37 10.89 5.88
N MET A 121 -1.06 11.98 6.60
CA MET A 121 -0.49 11.94 7.94
C MET A 121 -1.37 11.12 8.89
N ASN A 122 -2.66 11.45 8.97
CA ASN A 122 -3.58 10.78 9.88
C ASN A 122 -3.76 9.30 9.51
N GLU A 123 -3.83 8.95 8.21
CA GLU A 123 -3.91 7.55 7.78
C GLU A 123 -2.65 6.75 8.12
N ILE A 124 -1.44 7.36 7.99
CA ILE A 124 -0.18 6.73 8.39
C ILE A 124 -0.16 6.49 9.91
N LEU A 125 -0.58 7.48 10.71
CA LEU A 125 -0.63 7.37 12.17
C LEU A 125 -1.61 6.28 12.62
N ASP A 126 -2.83 6.29 12.08
CA ASP A 126 -3.84 5.27 12.38
C ASP A 126 -3.32 3.88 12.00
N ALA A 127 -2.76 3.74 10.79
CA ALA A 127 -2.19 2.48 10.32
C ALA A 127 -1.00 2.01 11.17
N SER A 128 -0.15 2.91 11.65
CA SER A 128 0.96 2.57 12.56
C SER A 128 0.49 1.98 13.88
N ASN A 129 -0.71 2.40 14.34
CA ASN A 129 -1.35 1.90 15.55
C ASN A 129 -2.28 0.68 15.29
N GLY A 130 -2.29 0.15 14.07
CA GLY A 130 -3.16 -0.98 13.70
C GLY A 130 -4.63 -0.59 13.48
N LEU A 131 -4.90 0.69 13.29
CA LEU A 131 -6.23 1.26 13.08
C LEU A 131 -6.35 1.80 11.65
N GLY A 132 -7.53 2.33 11.31
CA GLY A 132 -7.77 3.01 10.04
C GLY A 132 -8.32 2.10 8.94
N ALA A 133 -8.76 2.75 7.85
CA ALA A 133 -9.46 2.08 6.75
C ALA A 133 -8.53 1.17 5.92
N ALA A 134 -7.26 1.53 5.81
CA ALA A 134 -6.27 0.72 5.12
C ALA A 134 -6.01 -0.62 5.83
N VAL A 135 -5.91 -0.61 7.17
CA VAL A 135 -5.78 -1.84 7.98
C VAL A 135 -7.05 -2.68 7.90
N LYS A 136 -8.22 -2.07 8.00
CA LYS A 136 -9.50 -2.74 7.83
C LYS A 136 -9.58 -3.45 6.46
N ARG A 137 -9.10 -2.82 5.40
CA ARG A 137 -9.05 -3.44 4.06
C ARG A 137 -8.20 -4.70 4.03
N ARG A 138 -7.05 -4.71 4.71
CA ARG A 138 -6.23 -5.92 4.87
C ARG A 138 -7.05 -7.02 5.57
N GLU A 139 -7.69 -6.68 6.69
CA GLU A 139 -8.50 -7.64 7.45
C GLU A 139 -9.64 -8.22 6.61
N ASP A 140 -10.37 -7.38 5.88
CA ASP A 140 -11.44 -7.81 4.99
C ASP A 140 -10.91 -8.74 3.88
N THR A 141 -9.72 -8.45 3.35
CA THR A 141 -9.07 -9.31 2.35
C THR A 141 -8.69 -10.66 2.95
N HIS A 142 -8.16 -10.69 4.17
CA HIS A 142 -7.84 -11.93 4.89
C HIS A 142 -9.10 -12.73 5.21
N LYS A 143 -10.17 -12.08 5.69
CA LYS A 143 -11.47 -12.74 5.94
C LYS A 143 -12.04 -13.36 4.66
N MET A 144 -11.96 -12.66 3.53
CA MET A 144 -12.38 -13.23 2.24
C MET A 144 -11.53 -14.43 1.83
N ALA A 145 -10.22 -14.40 2.07
CA ALA A 145 -9.33 -15.51 1.78
C ALA A 145 -9.63 -16.72 2.67
N ASP A 146 -9.89 -16.52 3.96
CA ASP A 146 -10.26 -17.56 4.92
C ASP A 146 -11.60 -18.20 4.56
N ALA A 147 -12.61 -17.41 4.20
CA ALA A 147 -13.91 -17.91 3.76
C ALA A 147 -13.81 -18.78 2.48
N ASN A 148 -12.83 -18.49 1.62
CA ASN A 148 -12.59 -19.23 0.37
C ASN A 148 -11.48 -20.29 0.49
N LYS A 149 -11.03 -20.61 1.69
CA LYS A 149 -9.93 -21.55 1.94
C LYS A 149 -10.18 -22.94 1.32
N ALA A 150 -11.42 -23.39 1.25
CA ALA A 150 -11.81 -24.64 0.62
C ALA A 150 -11.40 -24.73 -0.86
N PHE A 151 -11.28 -23.59 -1.56
CA PHE A 151 -10.89 -23.51 -2.96
C PHE A 151 -9.39 -23.34 -3.18
N ALA A 152 -8.57 -23.39 -2.13
CA ALA A 152 -7.11 -23.23 -2.20
C ALA A 152 -6.44 -24.27 -3.11
N HIS A 153 -7.01 -25.46 -3.24
CA HIS A 153 -6.51 -26.52 -4.12
C HIS A 153 -6.63 -26.17 -5.62
N TYR A 154 -7.42 -25.17 -5.99
CA TYR A 154 -7.49 -24.68 -7.38
C TYR A 154 -6.39 -23.66 -7.74
N ARG A 155 -5.42 -23.40 -6.83
CA ARG A 155 -4.27 -22.53 -7.15
C ARG A 155 -3.37 -23.19 -8.19
N TRP A 156 -2.74 -22.37 -9.05
CA TRP A 156 -1.74 -22.79 -10.05
C TRP A 156 -0.37 -22.21 -9.76
#